data_62f742b9e96f1bc08bd33c2dcf629070
#
_entry.id   62f742b9e96f1bc08bd33c2dcf629070
#
_cell.length_a   1.000
_cell.length_b   1.000
_cell.length_c   1.000
_cell.angle_alpha   90.00
_cell.angle_beta   90.00
_cell.angle_gamma   90.00
#
_symmetry.space_group_name_H-M   'P 1'
#
loop_
_entity.id
_entity.type
_entity.pdbx_description
1 polymer ?
#
loop_
_entity_poly.entity_id
_entity_poly.type
_entity_poly.pdbx_seq_one_letter_code
_entity_poly.pdbx_strand_id
1 'polypeptide(L)'
;PMCEGRGRIASFETIALWIERELRRRLDEAGNAFLITCHPTVVECLIGADGEDIEQMEHEFNRGLYIRGSYEEDFEEWEITSNSMEVLDRKFMGYKRSQVLECTVRRSGLEQSGKVIGWTDDGYYVELIGGADMVGQRVRVVLHDIRRSYAVGEVIVPGRGKV
;
A
#
# COMPACT_ATOMS: atom_id res chain seq x y z
N PRO A 1 -9.29 17.12 -22.15
CA PRO A 1 -8.94 16.60 -21.57
C PRO A 1 -7.68 16.59 -21.32
N MET A 2 -7.57 16.47 -20.65
CA MET A 2 -6.47 16.51 -20.28
C MET A 2 -5.63 16.09 -21.16
N CYS A 3 -5.83 15.54 -21.73
CA CYS A 3 -4.94 15.12 -22.51
C CYS A 3 -5.06 15.63 -23.72
N GLU A 4 -5.56 16.32 -24.04
CA GLU A 4 -5.64 16.67 -25.15
C GLU A 4 -4.60 16.66 -25.79
N GLY A 5 -4.39 16.16 -26.38
CA GLY A 5 -3.43 16.12 -27.18
C GLY A 5 -2.17 15.86 -26.56
N ARG A 6 -1.99 16.25 -25.67
CA ARG A 6 -0.84 16.02 -25.20
C ARG A 6 -1.01 15.38 -24.19
N GLY A 7 -2.00 15.26 -23.88
CA GLY A 7 -2.25 14.62 -22.96
C GLY A 7 -1.60 13.62 -22.32
N ARG A 8 -0.71 13.80 -21.85
CA ARG A 8 -0.06 12.87 -21.24
C ARG A 8 -0.39 12.99 -19.85
N ILE A 9 -0.86 12.09 -19.13
CA ILE A 9 -0.97 12.09 -17.71
C ILE A 9 0.27 11.49 -17.15
N ALA A 10 0.61 11.85 -15.93
CA ALA A 10 1.80 11.33 -15.28
C ALA A 10 1.64 9.85 -15.01
N SER A 11 2.71 9.11 -15.08
CA SER A 11 2.68 7.69 -14.75
C SER A 11 2.56 7.52 -13.25
N PHE A 12 2.18 6.32 -12.85
CA PHE A 12 2.08 6.01 -11.42
C PHE A 12 3.45 6.18 -10.76
N GLU A 13 4.51 5.79 -11.44
CA GLU A 13 5.85 5.93 -10.90
C GLU A 13 6.24 7.39 -10.73
N THR A 14 5.81 8.24 -11.64
CA THR A 14 6.09 9.66 -11.53
C THR A 14 5.37 10.25 -10.34
N ILE A 15 4.12 9.84 -10.12
CA ILE A 15 3.37 10.33 -8.98
C ILE A 15 4.01 9.87 -7.68
N ALA A 16 4.50 8.63 -7.63
CA ALA A 16 5.20 8.15 -6.44
C ALA A 16 6.45 9.00 -6.17
N LEU A 17 7.17 9.41 -7.22
CA LEU A 17 8.32 10.28 -7.04
C LEU A 17 7.91 11.65 -6.53
N TRP A 18 6.77 12.18 -6.98
CA TRP A 18 6.28 13.46 -6.49
C TRP A 18 5.92 13.38 -5.00
N ILE A 19 5.31 12.28 -4.58
CA ILE A 19 4.99 12.08 -3.17
C ILE A 19 6.29 12.01 -2.35
N GLU A 20 7.27 11.28 -2.84
CA GLU A 20 8.54 11.17 -2.14
C GLU A 20 9.19 12.54 -1.99
N ARG A 21 9.14 13.35 -3.04
CA ARG A 21 9.69 14.69 -3.00
C ARG A 21 8.93 15.56 -2.01
N GLU A 22 7.61 15.42 -1.97
CA GLU A 22 6.81 16.18 -1.03
C GLU A 22 7.12 15.79 0.41
N LEU A 23 7.34 14.52 0.68
CA LEU A 23 7.72 14.07 2.00
C LEU A 23 9.05 14.69 2.43
N ARG A 24 10.01 14.78 1.52
CA ARG A 24 11.28 15.40 1.85
C ARG A 24 11.11 16.86 2.19
N ARG A 25 10.17 17.53 1.55
CA ARG A 25 9.93 18.94 1.85
C ARG A 25 9.27 19.15 3.19
N ARG A 26 8.67 18.13 3.76
CA ARG A 26 7.93 18.25 5.00
C ARG A 26 8.65 17.67 6.21
N LEU A 27 9.93 17.38 6.09
CA LEU A 27 10.62 16.73 7.19
C LEU A 27 10.82 17.66 8.41
N ASP A 28 10.57 18.96 8.25
CA ASP A 28 10.64 19.86 9.38
C ASP A 28 9.30 19.97 10.10
N GLU A 29 8.26 19.30 9.64
CA GLU A 29 6.99 19.34 10.36
C GLU A 29 7.07 18.49 11.62
N ALA A 30 6.24 18.83 12.60
CA ALA A 30 6.25 18.13 13.87
C ALA A 30 5.76 16.70 13.68
N GLY A 31 6.22 15.83 14.55
CA GLY A 31 5.81 14.43 14.49
C GLY A 31 6.90 13.56 13.95
N ASN A 32 6.75 12.26 14.11
CA ASN A 32 7.74 11.30 13.65
C ASN A 32 7.14 10.31 12.64
N ALA A 33 6.00 10.65 12.07
CA ALA A 33 5.34 9.77 11.11
C ALA A 33 4.53 10.58 10.13
N PHE A 34 4.29 9.99 8.95
CA PHE A 34 3.39 10.55 7.96
C PHE A 34 2.33 9.52 7.61
N LEU A 35 1.12 9.98 7.42
CA LEU A 35 0.05 9.16 6.83
C LEU A 35 -0.12 9.62 5.40
N ILE A 36 -0.01 8.71 4.45
CA ILE A 36 -0.15 9.01 3.03
C ILE A 36 -1.31 8.20 2.49
N THR A 37 -2.26 8.87 1.86
CA THR A 37 -3.38 8.20 1.19
C THR A 37 -3.29 8.52 -0.29
N CYS A 38 -3.32 7.50 -1.13
CA CYS A 38 -3.18 7.69 -2.56
C CYS A 38 -3.81 6.50 -3.30
N HIS A 39 -3.83 6.59 -4.62
CA HIS A 39 -4.39 5.51 -5.43
C HIS A 39 -3.61 4.21 -5.18
N PRO A 40 -4.30 3.07 -5.17
CA PRO A 40 -3.63 1.80 -4.85
C PRO A 40 -2.43 1.47 -5.73
N THR A 41 -2.44 1.82 -7.01
CA THR A 41 -1.29 1.55 -7.85
C THR A 41 -0.09 2.42 -7.46
N VAL A 42 -0.35 3.63 -6.98
CA VAL A 42 0.73 4.48 -6.47
C VAL A 42 1.30 3.88 -5.17
N VAL A 43 0.44 3.28 -4.34
CA VAL A 43 0.91 2.57 -3.15
C VAL A 43 1.90 1.47 -3.56
N GLU A 44 1.58 0.71 -4.62
CA GLU A 44 2.48 -0.33 -5.09
C GLU A 44 3.85 0.24 -5.44
N CYS A 45 3.87 1.40 -6.11
CA CYS A 45 5.13 2.02 -6.50
C CYS A 45 5.93 2.49 -5.28
N LEU A 46 5.23 3.01 -4.28
CA LEU A 46 5.92 3.51 -3.09
C LEU A 46 6.50 2.38 -2.25
N ILE A 47 5.83 1.25 -2.20
CA ILE A 47 6.31 0.12 -1.42
C ILE A 47 7.50 -0.54 -2.12
N GLY A 48 7.41 -0.71 -3.43
CA GLY A 48 8.49 -1.31 -4.20
C GLY A 48 8.55 -2.81 -4.05
N ALA A 49 9.49 -3.42 -4.73
CA ALA A 49 9.63 -4.86 -4.71
C ALA A 49 10.03 -5.32 -3.32
N ASP A 50 9.27 -6.21 -2.75
CA ASP A 50 9.53 -6.78 -1.43
C ASP A 50 9.65 -5.72 -0.34
N GLY A 51 9.00 -4.58 -0.53
CA GLY A 51 9.03 -3.51 0.46
C GLY A 51 10.32 -2.74 0.50
N GLU A 52 11.20 -2.91 -0.50
CA GLU A 52 12.51 -2.31 -0.44
C GLU A 52 12.45 -0.80 -0.48
N ASP A 53 11.61 -0.24 -1.30
CA ASP A 53 11.58 1.21 -1.45
C ASP A 53 11.01 1.89 -0.22
N ILE A 54 9.96 1.33 0.37
CA ILE A 54 9.38 1.95 1.54
C ILE A 54 10.34 1.86 2.72
N GLU A 55 11.07 0.77 2.86
CA GLU A 55 12.01 0.63 3.95
C GLU A 55 13.15 1.63 3.81
N GLN A 56 13.60 1.84 2.58
CA GLN A 56 14.65 2.80 2.35
C GLN A 56 14.19 4.22 2.66
N MET A 57 12.94 4.57 2.29
CA MET A 57 12.41 5.88 2.60
C MET A 57 12.27 6.09 4.09
N GLU A 58 11.78 5.10 4.82
CA GLU A 58 11.64 5.24 6.27
C GLU A 58 13.00 5.47 6.92
N HIS A 59 14.02 4.78 6.42
CA HIS A 59 15.35 4.95 6.97
C HIS A 59 15.90 6.33 6.61
N GLU A 60 15.76 6.74 5.37
CA GLU A 60 16.28 8.02 4.93
C GLU A 60 15.61 9.17 5.65
N PHE A 61 14.30 9.14 5.80
CA PHE A 61 13.55 10.24 6.38
C PHE A 61 13.50 10.17 7.90
N ASN A 62 13.83 9.03 8.46
CA ASN A 62 13.74 8.78 9.90
C ASN A 62 12.31 9.08 10.36
N ARG A 63 11.33 8.58 9.63
CA ARG A 63 9.92 8.76 9.92
C ARG A 63 9.22 7.44 9.66
N GLY A 64 8.17 7.14 10.42
CA GLY A 64 7.28 6.03 10.10
C GLY A 64 6.37 6.44 8.96
N LEU A 65 6.24 5.61 7.96
CA LEU A 65 5.37 5.90 6.82
C LEU A 65 4.20 4.93 6.83
N TYR A 66 3.00 5.49 6.90
CA TYR A 66 1.77 4.71 6.92
C TYR A 66 1.04 5.03 5.63
N ILE A 67 1.15 4.14 4.64
CA ILE A 67 0.58 4.37 3.32
C ILE A 67 -0.66 3.52 3.18
N ARG A 68 -1.75 4.13 2.76
CA ARG A 68 -3.01 3.43 2.56
C ARG A 68 -3.56 3.78 1.19
N GLY A 69 -4.15 2.81 0.53
CA GLY A 69 -4.71 2.98 -0.80
C GLY A 69 -6.17 3.36 -0.74
N SER A 70 -6.60 4.18 -1.68
CA SER A 70 -8.00 4.54 -1.78
C SER A 70 -8.35 4.68 -3.25
N TYR A 71 -9.39 3.98 -3.69
CA TYR A 71 -9.86 4.14 -5.05
C TYR A 71 -10.73 5.39 -5.19
N GLU A 72 -11.00 6.06 -4.08
CA GLU A 72 -11.73 7.33 -4.17
C GLU A 72 -10.82 8.46 -4.59
N GLU A 73 -9.49 8.26 -4.52
CA GLU A 73 -8.57 9.27 -5.00
C GLU A 73 -8.35 9.08 -6.48
N ASP A 74 -8.33 10.17 -7.22
CA ASP A 74 -7.85 10.09 -8.59
C ASP A 74 -6.41 9.67 -8.52
N PHE A 75 -5.90 8.99 -9.52
CA PHE A 75 -4.56 8.47 -9.39
C PHE A 75 -3.49 9.54 -9.33
N GLU A 76 -3.79 10.77 -9.67
CA GLU A 76 -2.83 11.85 -9.55
C GLU A 76 -2.97 12.64 -8.25
N GLU A 77 -3.89 12.24 -7.37
CA GLU A 77 -4.11 12.97 -6.14
C GLU A 77 -3.63 12.17 -4.95
N TRP A 78 -3.24 12.87 -3.92
CA TRP A 78 -2.84 12.20 -2.69
C TRP A 78 -3.01 13.16 -1.53
N GLU A 79 -3.00 12.61 -0.31
CA GLU A 79 -3.01 13.39 0.91
C GLU A 79 -1.87 12.92 1.79
N ILE A 80 -1.19 13.86 2.42
CA ILE A 80 -0.11 13.58 3.35
C ILE A 80 -0.38 14.39 4.60
N THR A 81 -0.36 13.73 5.77
CA THR A 81 -0.46 14.42 7.03
C THR A 81 0.66 13.95 7.96
N SER A 82 1.21 14.89 8.75
CA SER A 82 2.20 14.56 9.75
C SER A 82 1.49 14.14 11.02
N ASN A 83 2.08 13.21 11.75
CA ASN A 83 1.47 12.73 12.98
C ASN A 83 2.53 12.00 13.81
N SER A 84 2.13 11.41 14.91
CA SER A 84 3.04 10.60 15.69
C SER A 84 2.83 9.14 15.39
N MET A 85 3.88 8.34 15.49
CA MET A 85 3.76 6.91 15.28
C MET A 85 2.80 6.30 16.28
N GLU A 86 2.77 6.83 17.50
CA GLU A 86 1.89 6.27 18.51
C GLU A 86 0.42 6.40 18.09
N VAL A 87 0.05 7.56 17.57
CA VAL A 87 -1.33 7.80 17.15
C VAL A 87 -1.66 6.93 15.94
N LEU A 88 -0.74 6.87 14.97
CA LEU A 88 -1.01 6.11 13.75
C LEU A 88 -0.99 4.60 13.99
N ASP A 89 -0.15 4.12 14.89
CA ASP A 89 -0.18 2.71 15.24
C ASP A 89 -1.53 2.36 15.84
N ARG A 90 -2.03 3.20 16.73
CA ARG A 90 -3.29 2.90 17.37
C ARG A 90 -4.43 2.90 16.36
N LYS A 91 -4.36 3.77 15.38
CA LYS A 91 -5.43 3.89 14.43
C LYS A 91 -5.33 2.91 13.28
N PHE A 92 -4.15 2.54 12.85
CA PHE A 92 -3.99 1.78 11.62
C PHE A 92 -3.30 0.42 11.78
N MET A 93 -2.74 0.12 12.94
CA MET A 93 -1.95 -1.10 13.08
C MET A 93 -2.56 -2.08 14.08
N GLY A 94 -3.86 -2.30 13.95
CA GLY A 94 -4.51 -3.33 14.75
C GLY A 94 -4.28 -4.74 14.23
N TYR A 95 -3.38 -4.91 13.27
CA TYR A 95 -3.11 -6.20 12.67
C TYR A 95 -2.12 -7.00 13.49
N LYS A 96 -2.30 -8.31 13.53
CA LYS A 96 -1.42 -9.18 14.29
C LYS A 96 -0.97 -10.35 13.45
N ARG A 97 0.21 -10.85 13.76
CA ARG A 97 0.74 -12.00 13.10
C ARG A 97 -0.17 -13.18 13.31
N SER A 98 -0.37 -13.99 12.34
CA SER A 98 -1.27 -15.15 12.33
C SER A 98 -2.74 -14.78 12.37
N GLN A 99 -3.07 -13.50 12.30
CA GLN A 99 -4.46 -13.09 12.23
C GLN A 99 -5.03 -13.48 10.88
N VAL A 100 -6.29 -13.89 10.87
CA VAL A 100 -7.00 -14.18 9.62
C VAL A 100 -7.93 -13.02 9.35
N LEU A 101 -7.86 -12.48 8.14
CA LEU A 101 -8.75 -11.40 7.76
C LEU A 101 -9.17 -11.54 6.31
N GLU A 102 -10.06 -10.70 5.86
CA GLU A 102 -10.54 -10.74 4.49
C GLU A 102 -9.88 -9.66 3.67
N CYS A 103 -9.51 -10.00 2.44
CA CYS A 103 -8.98 -9.05 1.49
C CYS A 103 -9.71 -9.22 0.17
N THR A 104 -9.76 -8.16 -0.61
CA THR A 104 -10.20 -8.24 -2.00
C THR A 104 -8.96 -8.44 -2.86
N VAL A 105 -8.96 -9.44 -3.70
CA VAL A 105 -7.82 -9.76 -4.57
C VAL A 105 -7.92 -8.94 -5.83
N ARG A 106 -6.87 -8.21 -6.16
CA ARG A 106 -6.85 -7.42 -7.39
C ARG A 106 -5.52 -7.60 -8.08
N ARG A 107 -5.53 -7.44 -9.41
CA ARG A 107 -4.31 -7.48 -10.14
C ARG A 107 -3.50 -6.25 -9.83
N SER A 108 -2.19 -6.35 -9.86
CA SER A 108 -1.34 -5.19 -9.79
C SER A 108 -1.73 -4.20 -10.87
N GLY A 109 -1.72 -2.91 -10.54
CA GLY A 109 -1.95 -1.89 -11.53
C GLY A 109 -0.73 -1.58 -12.38
N LEU A 110 0.42 -2.20 -12.06
CA LEU A 110 1.65 -1.99 -12.81
C LEU A 110 1.70 -3.02 -13.93
N GLU A 111 1.78 -2.50 -15.17
CA GLU A 111 1.62 -3.30 -16.30
C GLU A 111 2.40 -4.55 -16.41
N GLN A 112 3.57 -4.64 -16.06
CA GLN A 112 4.32 -5.83 -16.25
C GLN A 112 4.51 -6.64 -15.02
N SER A 113 3.77 -6.33 -13.95
CA SER A 113 4.01 -6.99 -12.71
C SER A 113 3.49 -8.41 -12.66
N GLY A 114 2.30 -8.64 -13.15
CA GLY A 114 1.69 -9.96 -13.08
C GLY A 114 1.31 -10.41 -11.68
N LYS A 115 1.48 -9.55 -10.67
CA LYS A 115 1.19 -9.94 -9.30
C LYS A 115 -0.26 -9.70 -8.96
N VAL A 116 -0.73 -10.35 -7.92
CA VAL A 116 -2.02 -10.05 -7.32
C VAL A 116 -1.79 -9.57 -5.91
N ILE A 117 -2.62 -8.66 -5.46
CA ILE A 117 -2.47 -8.01 -4.19
C ILE A 117 -3.79 -8.12 -3.45
N GLY A 118 -3.74 -8.32 -2.15
CA GLY A 118 -4.92 -8.27 -1.31
C GLY A 118 -5.05 -6.90 -0.70
N TRP A 119 -6.22 -6.31 -0.83
CA TRP A 119 -6.47 -5.01 -0.23
C TRP A 119 -7.51 -5.18 0.86
N THR A 120 -7.21 -4.70 2.04
CA THR A 120 -8.19 -4.70 3.12
C THR A 120 -9.15 -3.53 2.89
N ASP A 121 -10.21 -3.48 3.65
CA ASP A 121 -11.20 -2.42 3.49
C ASP A 121 -10.64 -1.05 3.84
N ASP A 122 -9.62 -0.98 4.71
CA ASP A 122 -9.01 0.29 5.06
C ASP A 122 -7.81 0.62 4.20
N GLY A 123 -7.61 -0.08 3.09
CA GLY A 123 -6.58 0.26 2.13
C GLY A 123 -5.18 -0.24 2.45
N TYR A 124 -5.07 -1.23 3.32
CA TYR A 124 -3.78 -1.80 3.67
C TYR A 124 -3.38 -2.82 2.59
N TYR A 125 -2.15 -2.75 2.17
CA TYR A 125 -1.62 -3.58 1.10
C TYR A 125 -1.15 -4.90 1.68
N VAL A 126 -1.62 -6.01 1.13
CA VAL A 126 -1.19 -7.32 1.56
C VAL A 126 -0.61 -8.04 0.35
N GLU A 127 0.68 -8.36 0.41
CA GLU A 127 1.31 -9.12 -0.63
C GLU A 127 0.87 -10.56 -0.46
N LEU A 128 0.26 -11.16 -1.48
CA LEU A 128 -0.38 -12.45 -1.32
C LEU A 128 0.50 -13.59 -1.76
N ILE A 129 0.50 -14.64 -0.95
CA ILE A 129 1.02 -15.93 -1.35
C ILE A 129 -0.20 -16.72 -1.78
N GLY A 130 -0.29 -17.02 -3.07
CA GLY A 130 -1.48 -17.67 -3.63
C GLY A 130 -2.51 -16.66 -4.10
N GLY A 131 -3.59 -17.14 -4.61
CA GLY A 131 -4.72 -16.27 -4.97
C GLY A 131 -4.69 -15.74 -6.38
N ALA A 132 -3.74 -16.16 -7.22
CA ALA A 132 -3.64 -15.63 -8.57
C ALA A 132 -4.91 -15.90 -9.40
N ASP A 133 -5.64 -16.95 -9.08
CA ASP A 133 -6.85 -17.28 -9.80
C ASP A 133 -8.10 -16.74 -9.12
N MET A 134 -7.97 -15.86 -8.14
CA MET A 134 -9.10 -15.35 -7.38
C MET A 134 -9.30 -13.86 -7.53
N VAL A 135 -8.84 -13.29 -8.63
CA VAL A 135 -8.95 -11.86 -8.85
C VAL A 135 -10.42 -11.44 -8.81
N GLY A 136 -10.69 -10.37 -8.08
CA GLY A 136 -12.05 -9.85 -7.93
C GLY A 136 -12.82 -10.44 -6.76
N GLN A 137 -12.26 -11.45 -6.11
CA GLN A 137 -12.98 -12.10 -5.01
C GLN A 137 -12.48 -11.61 -3.66
N ARG A 138 -13.34 -11.73 -2.67
CA ARG A 138 -12.90 -11.52 -1.30
C ARG A 138 -12.46 -12.88 -0.78
N VAL A 139 -11.27 -12.92 -0.21
CA VAL A 139 -10.69 -14.17 0.26
C VAL A 139 -10.21 -14.00 1.68
N ARG A 140 -10.07 -15.10 2.38
CA ARG A 140 -9.50 -15.08 3.73
C ARG A 140 -8.01 -15.28 3.62
N VAL A 141 -7.28 -14.52 4.41
CA VAL A 141 -5.83 -14.48 4.34
C VAL A 141 -5.29 -14.55 5.75
N VAL A 142 -4.24 -15.34 5.96
CA VAL A 142 -3.56 -15.35 7.25
C VAL A 142 -2.31 -14.51 7.11
N LEU A 143 -2.11 -13.57 8.03
CA LEU A 143 -1.00 -12.64 7.95
C LEU A 143 0.25 -13.25 8.55
N HIS A 144 1.38 -13.08 7.87
CA HIS A 144 2.65 -13.61 8.33
C HIS A 144 3.61 -12.49 8.78
N ASP A 145 3.82 -11.50 7.96
CA ASP A 145 4.77 -10.43 8.26
C ASP A 145 4.01 -9.12 8.14
N ILE A 146 4.10 -8.28 9.16
CA ILE A 146 3.29 -7.07 9.23
C ILE A 146 4.20 -5.88 9.38
N ARG A 147 4.05 -4.92 8.45
CA ARG A 147 4.80 -3.67 8.46
C ARG A 147 3.80 -2.51 8.44
N ARG A 148 4.28 -1.30 8.59
CA ARG A 148 3.37 -0.13 8.65
C ARG A 148 2.56 0.06 7.39
N SER A 149 3.15 -0.18 6.23
CA SER A 149 2.47 0.08 4.97
C SER A 149 2.09 -1.18 4.22
N TYR A 150 2.56 -2.34 4.62
CA TYR A 150 2.21 -3.56 3.93
C TYR A 150 2.38 -4.77 4.84
N ALA A 151 1.79 -5.87 4.43
CA ALA A 151 1.97 -7.15 5.09
C ALA A 151 2.13 -8.22 4.02
N VAL A 152 2.62 -9.37 4.42
CA VAL A 152 2.64 -10.56 3.58
C VAL A 152 1.61 -11.50 4.17
N GLY A 153 0.74 -12.04 3.34
CA GLY A 153 -0.29 -12.95 3.81
C GLY A 153 -0.50 -14.09 2.84
N GLU A 154 -1.02 -15.18 3.36
CA GLU A 154 -1.25 -16.36 2.56
C GLU A 154 -2.74 -16.60 2.44
N VAL A 155 -3.21 -16.84 1.22
CA VAL A 155 -4.62 -17.06 0.96
C VAL A 155 -5.00 -18.44 1.50
N ILE A 156 -6.10 -18.49 2.25
CA ILE A 156 -6.62 -19.74 2.77
C ILE A 156 -7.59 -20.29 1.75
N VAL A 157 -7.27 -21.45 1.21
CA VAL A 157 -8.10 -22.05 0.19
C VAL A 157 -8.98 -23.09 0.84
N PRO A 158 -10.30 -22.93 0.76
CA PRO A 158 -11.21 -23.85 1.43
C PRO A 158 -10.98 -25.27 0.95
N GLY A 159 -10.98 -26.18 1.89
CA GLY A 159 -10.85 -27.55 1.52
C GLY A 159 -9.45 -28.01 1.34
N ARG A 160 -8.49 -27.14 1.33
CA ARG A 160 -7.20 -27.56 1.11
C ARG A 160 -6.44 -27.45 2.32
N GLY A 161 -6.56 -26.60 3.06
CA GLY A 161 -5.76 -26.48 4.18
C GLY A 161 -5.94 -27.46 5.20
N LYS A 162 -6.80 -28.33 5.11
CA LYS A 162 -6.95 -29.18 6.05
C LYS A 162 -6.17 -30.28 5.93
N VAL A 163 -5.61 -30.53 5.24
CA VAL A 163 -4.87 -31.65 5.10
C VAL A 163 -3.90 -31.84 5.93
#